data_d4384b7baca0065691d5c71c9938c0d3
#
_entry.id   d4384b7baca0065691d5c71c9938c0d3
#
_cell.length_a   1.000
_cell.length_b   1.000
_cell.length_c   1.000
_cell.angle_alpha   90.00
_cell.angle_beta   90.00
_cell.angle_gamma   90.00
#
_symmetry.space_group_name_H-M   'P 1'
#
loop_
_entity.id
_entity.type
_entity.pdbx_description
1 polymer ?
#
loop_
_entity_poly.entity_id
_entity_poly.type
_entity_poly.pdbx_seq_one_letter_code
_entity_poly.pdbx_strand_id
1 'polypeptide(L)'
;MVAQIHYHKNSKLSIRRNKKGSGFLYINKNGKPVSGARSSRISKLVIPPGWHDVLVSADPKNYIQAVGMDAKGRKQYIYHPLWVKKNQERKFDQMVDFGERLPTLREAVKANMRDRTLTRDRIVATIVWLLEHTFIRVGNKTYAKDNQSYGLTTMREKHVDIKGNKVTFSFEGKSGVFHELGVSHPKIAQTIRECMDIPGYELFTYFDEDKNKRVVDSSDVNEYLKTHTGMDFSAKDFRTWGGSVLAGDSLYKKGNATTETDLKKNITDVVAIVSTHLGNTKKVCRTYYIHPTIIKSYEENILVPHYARSYSRKSSGGISLTSEEYATWSLIKDS
;
A
#
# COMPACT_ATOMS: atom_id res chain seq x y z
N MET A 1 -31.32 8.41 6.39
CA MET A 1 -30.58 9.42 5.59
C MET A 1 -29.10 9.04 5.61
N VAL A 2 -28.53 8.66 4.47
CA VAL A 2 -27.09 8.38 4.35
C VAL A 2 -26.34 9.70 4.55
N ALA A 3 -25.44 9.75 5.51
CA ALA A 3 -24.65 10.94 5.81
C ALA A 3 -23.79 11.31 4.59
N GLN A 4 -24.15 12.39 3.91
CA GLN A 4 -23.47 12.84 2.70
C GLN A 4 -22.16 13.54 3.07
N ILE A 5 -21.05 13.09 2.50
CA ILE A 5 -19.73 13.72 2.66
C ILE A 5 -19.56 14.81 1.62
N HIS A 6 -19.02 15.95 2.04
CA HIS A 6 -18.71 17.05 1.14
C HIS A 6 -17.25 17.00 0.68
N TYR A 7 -17.02 17.09 -0.62
CA TYR A 7 -15.68 17.06 -1.25
C TYR A 7 -15.17 18.47 -1.54
N HIS A 8 -14.90 19.24 -0.50
CA HIS A 8 -14.31 20.57 -0.66
C HIS A 8 -12.79 20.51 -0.42
N LYS A 9 -12.00 20.59 -1.50
CA LYS A 9 -10.55 20.82 -1.39
C LYS A 9 -10.34 22.16 -0.69
N ASN A 10 -9.41 22.29 0.21
CA ASN A 10 -8.86 23.46 0.93
C ASN A 10 -9.78 24.67 1.22
N SER A 11 -10.83 24.96 0.44
CA SER A 11 -11.66 26.17 0.52
C SER A 11 -12.47 26.33 1.82
N LYS A 12 -12.64 25.27 2.59
CA LYS A 12 -13.33 25.29 3.88
C LYS A 12 -12.43 25.05 5.10
N LEU A 13 -11.12 24.99 4.90
CA LEU A 13 -10.13 24.92 5.98
C LEU A 13 -9.87 26.35 6.48
N SER A 14 -10.79 26.89 7.28
CA SER A 14 -10.84 28.30 7.64
C SER A 14 -10.71 28.58 9.14
N ILE A 15 -10.56 27.54 9.94
CA ILE A 15 -10.32 27.66 11.38
C ILE A 15 -8.83 27.39 11.63
N ARG A 16 -8.13 28.37 12.19
CA ARG A 16 -6.70 28.28 12.51
C ARG A 16 -6.51 27.87 13.95
N ARG A 17 -5.52 27.00 14.22
CA ARG A 17 -5.07 26.66 15.57
C ARG A 17 -3.89 27.55 15.97
N ASN A 18 -4.02 28.30 17.04
CA ASN A 18 -2.97 29.12 17.64
C ASN A 18 -2.57 28.52 19.00
N LYS A 19 -1.29 28.61 19.37
CA LYS A 19 -0.83 28.21 20.70
C LYS A 19 -1.32 29.23 21.74
N LYS A 20 -1.81 28.74 22.90
CA LYS A 20 -2.25 29.57 24.02
C LYS A 20 -1.86 28.89 25.34
N GLY A 21 -0.81 29.43 26.00
CA GLY A 21 -0.24 28.79 27.18
C GLY A 21 0.23 27.36 26.89
N SER A 22 -0.21 26.42 27.71
CA SER A 22 0.03 24.97 27.52
C SER A 22 -0.91 24.29 26.53
N GLY A 23 -1.92 25.01 26.00
CA GLY A 23 -2.95 24.47 25.11
C GLY A 23 -3.02 25.18 23.77
N PHE A 24 -4.21 25.08 23.15
CA PHE A 24 -4.48 25.65 21.84
C PHE A 24 -5.82 26.39 21.81
N LEU A 25 -5.83 27.52 21.08
CA LEU A 25 -7.02 28.29 20.76
C LEU A 25 -7.32 28.12 19.28
N TYR A 26 -8.58 27.88 18.94
CA TYR A 26 -9.06 27.81 17.55
C TYR A 26 -9.79 29.09 17.19
N ILE A 27 -9.38 29.73 16.10
CA ILE A 27 -9.87 31.05 15.67
C ILE A 27 -10.48 30.92 14.29
N ASN A 28 -11.68 31.42 14.09
CA ASN A 28 -12.37 31.43 12.80
C ASN A 28 -11.79 32.51 11.86
N LYS A 29 -12.27 32.54 10.60
CA LYS A 29 -11.82 33.50 9.58
C LYS A 29 -12.00 34.96 9.97
N ASN A 30 -12.89 35.26 10.92
CA ASN A 30 -13.20 36.62 11.39
C ASN A 30 -12.39 37.00 12.65
N GLY A 31 -11.36 36.22 13.02
CA GLY A 31 -10.54 36.48 14.21
C GLY A 31 -11.18 36.10 15.54
N LYS A 32 -12.42 35.56 15.55
CA LYS A 32 -13.14 35.22 16.78
C LYS A 32 -12.85 33.79 17.23
N PRO A 33 -12.71 33.55 18.55
CA PRO A 33 -12.55 32.18 19.08
C PRO A 33 -13.74 31.28 18.70
N VAL A 34 -13.45 30.03 18.44
CA VAL A 34 -14.44 28.98 18.20
C VAL A 34 -14.95 28.45 19.52
N SER A 35 -16.26 28.37 19.71
CA SER A 35 -16.92 27.91 20.94
C SER A 35 -18.04 26.91 20.69
N GLY A 36 -18.62 26.38 21.76
CA GLY A 36 -19.79 25.50 21.71
C GLY A 36 -19.54 24.19 20.95
N ALA A 37 -20.56 23.71 20.25
CA ALA A 37 -20.53 22.42 19.53
C ALA A 37 -19.38 22.31 18.53
N ARG A 38 -18.94 23.42 17.93
CA ARG A 38 -17.83 23.44 16.99
C ARG A 38 -16.49 23.19 17.69
N SER A 39 -16.28 23.78 18.87
CA SER A 39 -15.08 23.52 19.69
C SER A 39 -15.05 22.06 20.15
N SER A 40 -16.16 21.53 20.64
CA SER A 40 -16.28 20.12 21.04
C SER A 40 -15.99 19.14 19.89
N ARG A 41 -16.42 19.45 18.67
CA ARG A 41 -16.07 18.67 17.47
C ARG A 41 -14.58 18.69 17.23
N ILE A 42 -13.95 19.87 17.27
CA ILE A 42 -12.50 20.00 17.02
C ILE A 42 -11.68 19.24 18.04
N SER A 43 -12.04 19.26 19.31
CA SER A 43 -11.37 18.48 20.36
C SER A 43 -11.39 16.98 20.06
N LYS A 44 -12.50 16.46 19.50
CA LYS A 44 -12.64 15.05 19.12
C LYS A 44 -11.78 14.64 17.93
N LEU A 45 -11.22 15.58 17.15
CA LEU A 45 -10.30 15.26 16.06
C LEU A 45 -8.94 14.81 16.56
N VAL A 46 -8.63 15.02 17.84
CA VAL A 46 -7.35 14.61 18.48
C VAL A 46 -6.14 15.04 17.63
N ILE A 47 -6.11 16.33 17.25
CA ILE A 47 -5.03 16.87 16.42
C ILE A 47 -3.72 16.85 17.22
N PRO A 48 -2.66 16.19 16.74
CA PRO A 48 -1.41 16.07 17.48
C PRO A 48 -0.85 17.42 17.93
N PRO A 49 -0.41 17.55 19.21
CA PRO A 49 0.16 18.81 19.71
C PRO A 49 1.38 19.31 18.92
N GLY A 50 2.22 18.37 18.47
CA GLY A 50 3.44 18.68 17.72
C GLY A 50 3.21 19.13 16.26
N TRP A 51 1.96 19.19 15.78
CA TRP A 51 1.71 19.79 14.47
C TRP A 51 1.76 21.31 14.59
N HIS A 52 2.16 21.99 13.52
CA HIS A 52 2.08 23.45 13.35
C HIS A 52 1.31 23.81 12.06
N ASP A 53 1.01 25.09 11.87
CA ASP A 53 0.21 25.59 10.74
C ASP A 53 -1.10 24.84 10.52
N VAL A 54 -1.77 24.52 11.62
CA VAL A 54 -2.97 23.70 11.58
C VAL A 54 -4.17 24.52 11.15
N LEU A 55 -4.84 24.02 10.11
CA LEU A 55 -6.12 24.49 9.63
C LEU A 55 -7.18 23.40 9.79
N VAL A 56 -8.36 23.79 10.29
CA VAL A 56 -9.48 22.88 10.51
C VAL A 56 -10.67 23.31 9.66
N SER A 57 -11.42 22.32 9.15
CA SER A 57 -12.63 22.58 8.38
C SER A 57 -13.72 23.19 9.25
N ALA A 58 -14.36 24.26 8.75
CA ALA A 58 -15.58 24.79 9.34
C ALA A 58 -16.80 23.87 9.10
N ASP A 59 -16.74 23.07 8.04
CA ASP A 59 -17.78 22.12 7.67
C ASP A 59 -17.50 20.75 8.33
N PRO A 60 -18.40 20.27 9.21
CA PRO A 60 -18.25 18.97 9.85
C PRO A 60 -18.34 17.78 8.88
N LYS A 61 -18.92 17.96 7.70
CA LYS A 61 -19.11 16.93 6.68
C LYS A 61 -18.01 16.95 5.61
N ASN A 62 -17.06 17.88 5.68
CA ASN A 62 -15.96 17.91 4.71
C ASN A 62 -15.08 16.67 4.85
N TYR A 63 -14.65 16.07 3.74
CA TYR A 63 -13.79 14.88 3.76
C TYR A 63 -12.42 15.13 4.43
N ILE A 64 -11.84 16.33 4.29
CA ILE A 64 -10.68 16.77 5.08
C ILE A 64 -11.19 17.55 6.29
N GLN A 65 -10.97 17.03 7.48
CA GLN A 65 -11.35 17.65 8.73
C GLN A 65 -10.30 18.60 9.27
N ALA A 66 -9.01 18.24 9.14
CA ALA A 66 -7.89 19.10 9.49
C ALA A 66 -6.67 18.83 8.61
N VAL A 67 -5.80 19.82 8.49
CA VAL A 67 -4.49 19.72 7.87
C VAL A 67 -3.48 20.47 8.74
N GLY A 68 -2.26 20.02 8.79
CA GLY A 68 -1.16 20.70 9.48
C GLY A 68 0.18 20.14 9.06
N MET A 69 1.26 20.72 9.59
CA MET A 69 2.61 20.24 9.37
C MET A 69 3.10 19.52 10.63
N ASP A 70 3.72 18.37 10.50
CA ASP A 70 4.35 17.69 11.64
C ASP A 70 5.72 18.31 11.98
N ALA A 71 6.35 17.81 13.04
CA ALA A 71 7.66 18.30 13.52
C ALA A 71 8.80 18.16 12.47
N LYS A 72 8.61 17.35 11.44
CA LYS A 72 9.54 17.17 10.31
C LYS A 72 9.15 18.01 9.10
N GLY A 73 8.21 18.94 9.21
CA GLY A 73 7.75 19.80 8.11
C GLY A 73 6.88 19.07 7.07
N ARG A 74 6.35 17.88 7.38
CA ARG A 74 5.53 17.12 6.45
C ARG A 74 4.06 17.46 6.63
N LYS A 75 3.35 17.68 5.51
CA LYS A 75 1.92 17.94 5.52
C LYS A 75 1.13 16.71 5.92
N GLN A 76 0.32 16.84 6.95
CA GLN A 76 -0.50 15.78 7.53
C GLN A 76 -1.98 16.12 7.44
N TYR A 77 -2.83 15.10 7.38
CA TYR A 77 -4.26 15.25 7.20
C TYR A 77 -5.03 14.42 8.23
N ILE A 78 -6.15 14.97 8.69
CA ILE A 78 -7.20 14.22 9.39
C ILE A 78 -8.42 14.20 8.49
N TYR A 79 -8.83 13.00 8.13
CA TYR A 79 -9.98 12.79 7.27
C TYR A 79 -11.24 12.48 8.06
N HIS A 80 -12.41 12.73 7.46
CA HIS A 80 -13.69 12.36 8.03
C HIS A 80 -13.79 10.81 8.13
N PRO A 81 -14.29 10.25 9.28
CA PRO A 81 -14.34 8.79 9.46
C PRO A 81 -15.09 8.05 8.34
N LEU A 82 -16.22 8.59 7.88
CA LEU A 82 -16.98 7.98 6.77
C LEU A 82 -16.21 7.99 5.45
N TRP A 83 -15.37 9.01 5.21
CA TRP A 83 -14.51 9.04 4.01
C TRP A 83 -13.44 7.96 4.08
N VAL A 84 -12.81 7.81 5.26
CA VAL A 84 -11.83 6.73 5.49
C VAL A 84 -12.48 5.37 5.27
N LYS A 85 -13.67 5.15 5.86
CA LYS A 85 -14.42 3.91 5.72
C LYS A 85 -14.75 3.61 4.25
N LYS A 86 -15.34 4.58 3.52
CA LYS A 86 -15.70 4.42 2.10
C LYS A 86 -14.51 4.11 1.21
N ASN A 87 -13.37 4.80 1.42
CA ASN A 87 -12.17 4.50 0.64
C ASN A 87 -11.57 3.13 0.98
N GLN A 88 -11.73 2.69 2.20
CA GLN A 88 -11.28 1.37 2.62
C GLN A 88 -12.15 0.26 2.02
N GLU A 89 -13.47 0.43 2.03
CA GLU A 89 -14.42 -0.46 1.37
C GLU A 89 -14.10 -0.55 -0.13
N ARG A 90 -14.08 0.59 -0.84
CA ARG A 90 -13.73 0.63 -2.26
C ARG A 90 -12.41 -0.08 -2.59
N LYS A 91 -11.41 0.04 -1.74
CA LYS A 91 -10.13 -0.64 -1.93
C LYS A 91 -10.27 -2.15 -1.85
N PHE A 92 -11.09 -2.65 -0.94
CA PHE A 92 -11.32 -4.08 -0.80
C PHE A 92 -12.23 -4.61 -1.93
N ASP A 93 -13.26 -3.86 -2.32
CA ASP A 93 -14.12 -4.21 -3.45
C ASP A 93 -13.32 -4.40 -4.75
N GLN A 94 -12.28 -3.58 -4.97
CA GLN A 94 -11.40 -3.69 -6.15
C GLN A 94 -10.50 -4.94 -6.14
N MET A 95 -10.41 -5.70 -5.04
CA MET A 95 -9.53 -6.87 -4.98
C MET A 95 -9.97 -8.02 -5.86
N VAL A 96 -11.26 -8.19 -6.10
CA VAL A 96 -11.78 -9.19 -7.04
C VAL A 96 -11.29 -8.88 -8.45
N ASP A 97 -11.49 -7.64 -8.88
CA ASP A 97 -11.02 -7.17 -10.19
C ASP A 97 -9.49 -7.27 -10.32
N PHE A 98 -8.75 -6.94 -9.24
CA PHE A 98 -7.30 -7.07 -9.23
C PHE A 98 -6.85 -8.51 -9.47
N GLY A 99 -7.44 -9.48 -8.75
CA GLY A 99 -7.16 -10.90 -8.95
C GLY A 99 -7.48 -11.38 -10.37
N GLU A 100 -8.60 -10.93 -10.94
CA GLU A 100 -8.99 -11.27 -12.32
C GLU A 100 -8.01 -10.71 -13.37
N ARG A 101 -7.42 -9.54 -13.14
CA ARG A 101 -6.48 -8.89 -14.07
C ARG A 101 -5.03 -9.29 -13.87
N LEU A 102 -4.69 -9.89 -12.72
CA LEU A 102 -3.31 -10.25 -12.38
C LEU A 102 -2.64 -11.18 -13.42
N PRO A 103 -3.31 -12.21 -13.99
CA PRO A 103 -2.73 -13.04 -15.04
C PRO A 103 -2.35 -12.27 -16.29
N THR A 104 -3.21 -11.38 -16.76
CA THR A 104 -2.93 -10.52 -17.93
C THR A 104 -1.72 -9.60 -17.67
N LEU A 105 -1.66 -9.02 -16.47
CA LEU A 105 -0.53 -8.21 -16.05
C LEU A 105 0.78 -9.02 -16.01
N ARG A 106 0.75 -10.24 -15.50
CA ARG A 106 1.90 -11.15 -15.45
C ARG A 106 2.45 -11.49 -16.83
N GLU A 107 1.56 -11.73 -17.80
CA GLU A 107 2.00 -11.97 -19.18
C GLU A 107 2.64 -10.72 -19.82
N ALA A 108 2.12 -9.52 -19.57
CA ALA A 108 2.73 -8.27 -20.02
C ALA A 108 4.12 -8.07 -19.35
N VAL A 109 4.21 -8.27 -18.03
CA VAL A 109 5.48 -8.21 -17.28
C VAL A 109 6.51 -9.18 -17.85
N LYS A 110 6.11 -10.44 -18.08
CA LYS A 110 6.96 -11.47 -18.64
C LYS A 110 7.43 -11.14 -20.07
N ALA A 111 6.55 -10.55 -20.90
CA ALA A 111 6.90 -10.11 -22.23
C ALA A 111 7.96 -8.99 -22.19
N ASN A 112 7.68 -7.90 -21.46
CA ASN A 112 8.58 -6.75 -21.39
C ASN A 112 9.93 -7.07 -20.71
N MET A 113 9.96 -7.97 -19.72
CA MET A 113 11.23 -8.44 -19.13
C MET A 113 12.11 -9.24 -20.10
N ARG A 114 11.60 -9.66 -21.27
CA ARG A 114 12.38 -10.35 -22.31
C ARG A 114 13.09 -9.41 -23.28
N ASP A 115 12.75 -8.12 -23.25
CA ASP A 115 13.40 -7.13 -24.10
C ASP A 115 14.92 -7.18 -23.94
N ARG A 116 15.64 -7.07 -25.06
CA ARG A 116 17.09 -7.10 -25.07
C ARG A 116 17.70 -5.76 -24.66
N THR A 117 17.00 -4.67 -24.96
CA THR A 117 17.40 -3.31 -24.61
C THR A 117 16.82 -2.89 -23.27
N LEU A 118 17.51 -2.02 -22.57
CA LEU A 118 17.07 -1.47 -21.27
C LEU A 118 16.05 -0.35 -21.51
N THR A 119 14.83 -0.74 -21.87
CA THR A 119 13.71 0.18 -22.11
C THR A 119 13.02 0.58 -20.80
N ARG A 120 12.25 1.70 -20.83
CA ARG A 120 11.36 2.09 -19.73
C ARG A 120 10.46 0.92 -19.31
N ASP A 121 9.82 0.28 -20.25
CA ASP A 121 8.84 -0.79 -19.98
C ASP A 121 9.50 -2.05 -19.39
N ARG A 122 10.72 -2.40 -19.80
CA ARG A 122 11.47 -3.48 -19.18
C ARG A 122 11.80 -3.18 -17.72
N ILE A 123 12.19 -1.95 -17.39
CA ILE A 123 12.48 -1.56 -16.00
C ILE A 123 11.20 -1.53 -15.18
N VAL A 124 10.13 -0.94 -15.70
CA VAL A 124 8.84 -0.88 -14.99
C VAL A 124 8.28 -2.29 -14.77
N ALA A 125 8.37 -3.18 -15.75
CA ALA A 125 8.01 -4.60 -15.61
C ALA A 125 8.83 -5.29 -14.50
N THR A 126 10.14 -5.00 -14.44
CA THR A 126 11.02 -5.49 -13.34
C THR A 126 10.55 -4.98 -11.98
N ILE A 127 10.18 -3.69 -11.87
CA ILE A 127 9.65 -3.11 -10.63
C ILE A 127 8.30 -3.75 -10.27
N VAL A 128 7.41 -3.96 -11.22
CA VAL A 128 6.09 -4.59 -10.99
C VAL A 128 6.29 -6.03 -10.50
N TRP A 129 7.19 -6.78 -11.11
CA TRP A 129 7.54 -8.11 -10.63
C TRP A 129 8.06 -8.08 -9.19
N LEU A 130 8.94 -7.13 -8.86
CA LEU A 130 9.44 -6.96 -7.49
C LEU A 130 8.35 -6.56 -6.50
N LEU A 131 7.40 -5.68 -6.88
CA LEU A 131 6.24 -5.32 -6.05
C LEU A 131 5.43 -6.55 -5.66
N GLU A 132 5.19 -7.43 -6.63
CA GLU A 132 4.41 -8.64 -6.45
C GLU A 132 5.10 -9.66 -5.54
N HIS A 133 6.41 -9.86 -5.71
CA HIS A 133 7.15 -10.95 -5.03
C HIS A 133 7.79 -10.52 -3.71
N THR A 134 7.94 -9.22 -3.46
CA THR A 134 8.63 -8.72 -2.24
C THR A 134 7.76 -7.84 -1.36
N PHE A 135 6.65 -7.35 -1.88
CA PHE A 135 5.79 -6.36 -1.22
C PHE A 135 6.53 -5.08 -0.78
N ILE A 136 7.71 -4.81 -1.32
CA ILE A 136 8.41 -3.54 -1.12
C ILE A 136 7.50 -2.40 -1.61
N ARG A 137 7.50 -1.27 -0.90
CA ARG A 137 6.75 -0.08 -1.35
C ARG A 137 7.36 0.50 -2.63
N VAL A 138 6.51 1.05 -3.51
CA VAL A 138 6.98 1.64 -4.76
C VAL A 138 8.03 2.75 -4.56
N GLY A 139 7.91 3.53 -3.51
CA GLY A 139 8.79 4.68 -3.23
C GLY A 139 8.13 6.03 -3.54
N ASN A 140 8.71 7.10 -3.02
CA ASN A 140 8.31 8.48 -3.29
C ASN A 140 9.52 9.38 -3.11
N LYS A 141 9.83 10.22 -4.12
CA LYS A 141 11.02 11.09 -4.16
C LYS A 141 11.10 12.06 -2.98
N THR A 142 9.98 12.66 -2.59
CA THR A 142 9.92 13.58 -1.44
C THR A 142 10.27 12.87 -0.13
N TYR A 143 9.70 11.67 0.10
CA TYR A 143 10.04 10.88 1.29
C TYR A 143 11.48 10.39 1.30
N ALA A 144 12.04 10.03 0.16
CA ALA A 144 13.43 9.63 0.05
C ALA A 144 14.38 10.79 0.39
N LYS A 145 14.06 11.99 -0.08
CA LYS A 145 14.84 13.23 0.20
C LYS A 145 14.73 13.64 1.67
N ASP A 146 13.51 13.72 2.19
CA ASP A 146 13.25 14.35 3.49
C ASP A 146 13.45 13.42 4.68
N ASN A 147 13.34 12.10 4.47
CA ASN A 147 13.37 11.13 5.56
C ASN A 147 14.32 9.96 5.35
N GLN A 148 15.10 9.96 4.28
CA GLN A 148 15.97 8.83 3.88
C GLN A 148 15.23 7.48 3.84
N SER A 149 13.93 7.52 3.54
CA SER A 149 13.07 6.34 3.48
C SER A 149 12.83 5.94 2.03
N TYR A 150 13.27 4.75 1.67
CA TYR A 150 13.34 4.28 0.30
C TYR A 150 12.22 3.28 -0.03
N GLY A 151 11.96 3.12 -1.30
CA GLY A 151 11.16 2.10 -1.93
C GLY A 151 11.71 1.85 -3.33
N LEU A 152 11.11 0.95 -4.11
CA LEU A 152 11.70 0.48 -5.37
C LEU A 152 12.14 1.64 -6.28
N THR A 153 11.26 2.57 -6.63
CA THR A 153 11.60 3.68 -7.55
C THR A 153 12.55 4.73 -6.97
N THR A 154 12.91 4.64 -5.70
CA THR A 154 13.85 5.54 -5.04
C THR A 154 15.06 4.82 -4.48
N MET A 155 15.22 3.53 -4.81
CA MET A 155 16.43 2.78 -4.46
C MET A 155 17.66 3.36 -5.12
N ARG A 156 18.79 3.13 -4.47
CA ARG A 156 20.13 3.49 -4.94
C ARG A 156 20.98 2.25 -5.05
N GLU A 157 22.02 2.29 -5.83
CA GLU A 157 23.00 1.20 -5.97
C GLU A 157 23.44 0.61 -4.64
N LYS A 158 23.81 1.46 -3.67
CA LYS A 158 24.25 1.05 -2.33
C LYS A 158 23.25 0.19 -1.54
N HIS A 159 22.01 0.12 -1.99
CA HIS A 159 20.95 -0.69 -1.36
C HIS A 159 20.83 -2.08 -1.97
N VAL A 160 21.66 -2.42 -2.95
CA VAL A 160 21.54 -3.65 -3.72
C VAL A 160 22.86 -4.39 -3.77
N ASP A 161 22.85 -5.69 -3.47
CA ASP A 161 23.96 -6.63 -3.70
C ASP A 161 23.49 -7.72 -4.66
N ILE A 162 24.35 -8.06 -5.65
CA ILE A 162 24.01 -9.06 -6.68
C ILE A 162 25.09 -10.14 -6.73
N LYS A 163 24.71 -11.37 -6.38
CA LYS A 163 25.55 -12.56 -6.48
C LYS A 163 24.90 -13.58 -7.41
N GLY A 164 25.48 -13.76 -8.61
CA GLY A 164 24.87 -14.59 -9.64
C GLY A 164 23.47 -14.08 -10.01
N ASN A 165 22.44 -14.88 -9.84
CA ASN A 165 21.06 -14.53 -10.08
C ASN A 165 20.32 -14.04 -8.82
N LYS A 166 20.98 -14.02 -7.66
CA LYS A 166 20.44 -13.56 -6.40
C LYS A 166 20.66 -12.06 -6.26
N VAL A 167 19.58 -11.32 -6.04
CA VAL A 167 19.57 -9.89 -5.73
C VAL A 167 19.12 -9.72 -4.30
N THR A 168 19.89 -9.03 -3.48
CA THR A 168 19.53 -8.69 -2.09
C THR A 168 19.36 -7.19 -1.99
N PHE A 169 18.23 -6.77 -1.44
CA PHE A 169 17.89 -5.38 -1.16
C PHE A 169 18.03 -5.11 0.34
N SER A 170 18.84 -4.11 0.72
CA SER A 170 19.09 -3.71 2.11
C SER A 170 18.91 -2.20 2.24
N PHE A 171 17.82 -1.76 2.86
CA PHE A 171 17.46 -0.33 2.90
C PHE A 171 16.54 0.02 4.07
N GLU A 172 16.52 1.29 4.46
CA GLU A 172 15.54 1.83 5.37
C GLU A 172 14.26 2.23 4.62
N GLY A 173 13.16 1.58 4.97
CA GLY A 173 11.83 1.87 4.43
C GLY A 173 11.05 2.88 5.28
N LYS A 174 9.73 2.94 5.04
CA LYS A 174 8.84 3.85 5.76
C LYS A 174 8.96 3.72 7.28
N SER A 175 9.07 4.86 7.97
CA SER A 175 9.19 4.96 9.44
C SER A 175 10.51 4.40 10.00
N GLY A 176 11.59 4.34 9.19
CA GLY A 176 12.89 3.86 9.63
C GLY A 176 12.97 2.33 9.80
N VAL A 177 12.01 1.59 9.28
CA VAL A 177 12.04 0.12 9.33
C VAL A 177 13.08 -0.37 8.33
N PHE A 178 14.11 -1.08 8.83
CA PHE A 178 15.11 -1.71 7.99
C PHE A 178 14.53 -2.96 7.31
N HIS A 179 14.79 -3.08 6.02
CA HIS A 179 14.40 -4.23 5.20
C HIS A 179 15.64 -4.88 4.62
N GLU A 180 15.70 -6.20 4.71
CA GLU A 180 16.63 -7.03 3.98
C GLU A 180 15.86 -8.16 3.30
N LEU A 181 15.83 -8.14 1.97
CA LEU A 181 15.00 -9.04 1.17
C LEU A 181 15.80 -9.54 -0.03
N GLY A 182 15.77 -10.86 -0.26
CA GLY A 182 16.45 -11.50 -1.38
C GLY A 182 15.47 -12.09 -2.38
N VAL A 183 15.75 -11.90 -3.68
CA VAL A 183 15.06 -12.59 -4.78
C VAL A 183 16.09 -13.28 -5.66
N SER A 184 15.71 -14.42 -6.27
CA SER A 184 16.57 -15.12 -7.22
C SER A 184 15.85 -15.26 -8.55
N HIS A 185 16.27 -14.43 -9.53
CA HIS A 185 15.68 -14.44 -10.87
C HIS A 185 16.67 -13.87 -11.90
N PRO A 186 17.04 -14.63 -12.96
CA PRO A 186 18.11 -14.22 -13.89
C PRO A 186 17.81 -12.89 -14.59
N LYS A 187 16.59 -12.68 -15.07
CA LYS A 187 16.21 -11.43 -15.77
C LYS A 187 16.18 -10.22 -14.84
N ILE A 188 15.72 -10.38 -13.59
CA ILE A 188 15.76 -9.32 -12.58
C ILE A 188 17.22 -8.92 -12.30
N ALA A 189 18.08 -9.88 -12.02
CA ALA A 189 19.49 -9.64 -11.77
C ALA A 189 20.18 -8.97 -12.98
N GLN A 190 19.86 -9.42 -14.19
CA GLN A 190 20.38 -8.82 -15.42
C GLN A 190 19.93 -7.35 -15.56
N THR A 191 18.63 -7.08 -15.48
CA THR A 191 18.09 -5.71 -15.62
C THR A 191 18.69 -4.76 -14.58
N ILE A 192 18.83 -5.23 -13.33
CA ILE A 192 19.40 -4.39 -12.26
C ILE A 192 20.89 -4.10 -12.51
N ARG A 193 21.68 -5.06 -12.98
CA ARG A 193 23.08 -4.79 -13.37
C ARG A 193 23.17 -3.73 -14.47
N GLU A 194 22.37 -3.90 -15.53
CA GLU A 194 22.35 -2.94 -16.64
C GLU A 194 21.92 -1.52 -16.16
N CYS A 195 21.02 -1.43 -15.18
CA CYS A 195 20.68 -0.15 -14.54
C CYS A 195 21.88 0.42 -13.74
N MET A 196 22.64 -0.41 -13.04
CA MET A 196 23.82 0.00 -12.26
C MET A 196 24.98 0.48 -13.15
N ASP A 197 25.03 0.05 -14.41
CA ASP A 197 26.01 0.53 -15.38
C ASP A 197 25.73 1.97 -15.85
N ILE A 198 24.54 2.54 -15.56
CA ILE A 198 24.17 3.92 -15.90
C ILE A 198 24.58 4.85 -14.74
N PRO A 199 25.55 5.76 -14.92
CA PRO A 199 26.00 6.64 -13.85
C PRO A 199 24.87 7.44 -13.20
N GLY A 200 24.79 7.45 -11.85
CA GLY A 200 23.83 8.24 -11.10
C GLY A 200 23.53 7.70 -9.73
N TYR A 201 22.57 8.31 -9.02
CA TYR A 201 22.21 7.91 -7.65
C TYR A 201 21.03 6.95 -7.60
N GLU A 202 20.11 7.07 -8.55
CA GLU A 202 18.90 6.25 -8.61
C GLU A 202 19.18 4.95 -9.37
N LEU A 203 18.72 3.84 -8.80
CA LEU A 203 18.95 2.52 -9.37
C LEU A 203 18.20 2.32 -10.69
N PHE A 204 16.90 2.63 -10.73
CA PHE A 204 16.04 2.34 -11.88
C PHE A 204 16.03 3.50 -12.87
N THR A 205 17.04 3.50 -13.74
CA THR A 205 17.28 4.52 -14.76
C THR A 205 17.43 3.91 -16.14
N TYR A 206 17.11 4.68 -17.18
CA TYR A 206 17.29 4.32 -18.59
C TYR A 206 17.63 5.55 -19.42
N PHE A 207 18.02 5.34 -20.66
CA PHE A 207 18.11 6.38 -21.67
C PHE A 207 16.88 6.31 -22.57
N ASP A 208 16.21 7.47 -22.79
CA ASP A 208 15.13 7.60 -23.74
C ASP A 208 15.66 7.58 -25.20
N GLU A 209 14.74 7.69 -26.17
CA GLU A 209 15.06 7.69 -27.62
C GLU A 209 16.01 8.83 -28.00
N ASP A 210 15.94 9.96 -27.29
CA ASP A 210 16.82 11.11 -27.45
C ASP A 210 18.14 11.00 -26.67
N LYS A 211 18.42 9.82 -26.09
CA LYS A 211 19.58 9.55 -25.21
C LYS A 211 19.62 10.40 -23.92
N ASN A 212 18.49 10.95 -23.49
CA ASN A 212 18.40 11.62 -22.22
C ASN A 212 18.21 10.57 -21.10
N LYS A 213 18.94 10.75 -20.02
CA LYS A 213 18.78 9.94 -18.83
C LYS A 213 17.42 10.19 -18.17
N ARG A 214 16.68 9.14 -17.91
CA ARG A 214 15.37 9.15 -17.24
C ARG A 214 15.40 8.26 -16.02
N VAL A 215 14.67 8.66 -15.00
CA VAL A 215 14.50 7.91 -13.74
C VAL A 215 13.05 7.46 -13.65
N VAL A 216 12.82 6.17 -13.53
CA VAL A 216 11.48 5.61 -13.32
C VAL A 216 10.94 6.05 -11.96
N ASP A 217 9.70 6.51 -11.93
CA ASP A 217 9.04 6.92 -10.70
C ASP A 217 7.71 6.18 -10.46
N SER A 218 7.02 6.52 -9.36
CA SER A 218 5.77 5.85 -9.00
C SER A 218 4.62 6.11 -9.96
N SER A 219 4.66 7.19 -10.73
CA SER A 219 3.64 7.47 -11.77
C SER A 219 3.82 6.54 -12.96
N ASP A 220 5.07 6.28 -13.39
CA ASP A 220 5.36 5.32 -14.47
C ASP A 220 4.83 3.92 -14.13
N VAL A 221 5.02 3.49 -12.87
CA VAL A 221 4.52 2.20 -12.39
C VAL A 221 2.99 2.15 -12.43
N ASN A 222 2.31 3.19 -11.93
CA ASN A 222 0.85 3.21 -11.93
C ASN A 222 0.27 3.32 -13.36
N GLU A 223 0.93 4.06 -14.25
CA GLU A 223 0.56 4.14 -15.66
C GLU A 223 0.67 2.78 -16.34
N TYR A 224 1.78 2.06 -16.11
CA TYR A 224 1.97 0.70 -16.62
C TYR A 224 0.86 -0.25 -16.14
N LEU A 225 0.53 -0.21 -14.85
CA LEU A 225 -0.57 -1.02 -14.31
C LEU A 225 -1.88 -0.70 -15.01
N LYS A 226 -2.21 0.58 -15.18
CA LYS A 226 -3.44 1.03 -15.85
C LYS A 226 -3.48 0.59 -17.31
N THR A 227 -2.38 0.73 -18.02
CA THR A 227 -2.28 0.34 -19.44
C THR A 227 -2.54 -1.15 -19.65
N HIS A 228 -1.92 -2.00 -18.81
CA HIS A 228 -1.99 -3.45 -18.99
C HIS A 228 -3.20 -4.12 -18.31
N THR A 229 -3.86 -3.47 -17.38
CA THR A 229 -5.06 -4.01 -16.73
C THR A 229 -6.36 -3.36 -17.18
N GLY A 230 -6.30 -2.17 -17.81
CA GLY A 230 -7.47 -1.35 -18.12
C GLY A 230 -8.14 -0.72 -16.90
N MET A 231 -7.56 -0.84 -15.70
CA MET A 231 -8.13 -0.43 -14.41
C MET A 231 -7.20 0.54 -13.68
N ASP A 232 -7.76 1.36 -12.80
CA ASP A 232 -7.01 2.37 -12.03
C ASP A 232 -6.36 1.74 -10.77
N PHE A 233 -5.58 0.68 -10.99
CA PHE A 233 -4.78 0.06 -9.94
C PHE A 233 -3.51 0.83 -9.67
N SER A 234 -2.94 0.58 -8.50
CA SER A 234 -1.68 1.17 -8.05
C SER A 234 -0.77 0.14 -7.39
N ALA A 235 0.49 0.47 -7.22
CA ALA A 235 1.44 -0.37 -6.50
C ALA A 235 0.99 -0.77 -5.06
N LYS A 236 0.00 -0.07 -4.48
CA LYS A 236 -0.55 -0.42 -3.16
C LYS A 236 -1.42 -1.68 -3.21
N ASP A 237 -2.01 -1.98 -4.36
CA ASP A 237 -2.96 -3.09 -4.49
C ASP A 237 -2.24 -4.43 -4.37
N PHE A 238 -0.99 -4.54 -4.83
CA PHE A 238 -0.15 -5.73 -4.57
C PHE A 238 0.00 -6.04 -3.09
N ARG A 239 0.14 -5.02 -2.24
CA ARG A 239 0.31 -5.22 -0.79
C ARG A 239 -0.98 -5.62 -0.10
N THR A 240 -2.13 -5.19 -0.63
CA THR A 240 -3.44 -5.60 -0.11
C THR A 240 -3.77 -7.00 -0.58
N TRP A 241 -3.51 -7.29 -1.84
CA TRP A 241 -3.65 -8.62 -2.43
C TRP A 241 -2.77 -9.63 -1.69
N GLY A 242 -1.45 -9.43 -1.70
CA GLY A 242 -0.50 -10.33 -1.06
C GLY A 242 -0.70 -10.48 0.45
N GLY A 243 -1.08 -9.40 1.15
CA GLY A 243 -1.41 -9.48 2.58
C GLY A 243 -2.64 -10.33 2.86
N SER A 244 -3.66 -10.29 1.99
CA SER A 244 -4.86 -11.11 2.12
C SER A 244 -4.61 -12.56 1.72
N VAL A 245 -3.86 -12.80 0.64
CA VAL A 245 -3.46 -14.15 0.21
C VAL A 245 -2.63 -14.83 1.30
N LEU A 246 -1.61 -14.13 1.82
CA LEU A 246 -0.76 -14.65 2.90
C LEU A 246 -1.56 -14.94 4.18
N ALA A 247 -2.53 -14.07 4.51
CA ALA A 247 -3.39 -14.29 5.68
C ALA A 247 -4.29 -15.51 5.50
N GLY A 248 -4.96 -15.62 4.36
CA GLY A 248 -5.85 -16.73 4.06
C GLY A 248 -5.15 -18.09 4.04
N ASP A 249 -4.03 -18.17 3.32
CA ASP A 249 -3.20 -19.38 3.26
C ASP A 249 -2.65 -19.78 4.66
N SER A 250 -2.19 -18.79 5.43
CA SER A 250 -1.69 -19.06 6.79
C SER A 250 -2.78 -19.53 7.74
N LEU A 251 -4.00 -19.01 7.65
CA LEU A 251 -5.15 -19.49 8.43
C LEU A 251 -5.58 -20.91 7.98
N TYR A 252 -5.59 -21.16 6.67
CA TYR A 252 -5.87 -22.48 6.13
C TYR A 252 -4.89 -23.54 6.67
N LYS A 253 -3.59 -23.24 6.67
CA LYS A 253 -2.53 -24.13 7.19
C LYS A 253 -2.64 -24.40 8.70
N LYS A 254 -3.23 -23.48 9.46
CA LYS A 254 -3.53 -23.69 10.89
C LYS A 254 -4.73 -24.62 11.11
N GLY A 255 -5.63 -24.76 10.13
CA GLY A 255 -6.88 -25.49 10.28
C GLY A 255 -7.95 -24.74 11.09
N ASN A 256 -9.10 -25.35 11.31
CA ASN A 256 -10.16 -24.78 12.13
C ASN A 256 -9.73 -24.64 13.59
N ALA A 257 -10.09 -23.55 14.23
CA ALA A 257 -9.91 -23.38 15.66
C ALA A 257 -10.88 -24.28 16.44
N THR A 258 -10.42 -24.89 17.52
CA THR A 258 -11.21 -25.76 18.37
C THR A 258 -11.84 -25.03 19.54
N THR A 259 -11.25 -23.91 19.94
CA THR A 259 -11.72 -23.05 21.03
C THR A 259 -11.69 -21.58 20.61
N GLU A 260 -12.44 -20.73 21.33
CA GLU A 260 -12.40 -19.26 21.13
C GLU A 260 -11.00 -18.69 21.40
N THR A 261 -10.26 -19.28 22.33
CA THR A 261 -8.87 -18.90 22.62
C THR A 261 -7.96 -19.21 21.45
N ASP A 262 -8.06 -20.41 20.84
CA ASP A 262 -7.30 -20.78 19.66
C ASP A 262 -7.64 -19.89 18.48
N LEU A 263 -8.93 -19.57 18.29
CA LEU A 263 -9.39 -18.66 17.25
C LEU A 263 -8.68 -17.28 17.35
N LYS A 264 -8.74 -16.67 18.51
CA LYS A 264 -8.08 -15.37 18.76
C LYS A 264 -6.57 -15.43 18.59
N LYS A 265 -5.95 -16.52 19.06
CA LYS A 265 -4.51 -16.77 18.91
C LYS A 265 -4.13 -16.92 17.44
N ASN A 266 -4.82 -17.77 16.70
CA ASN A 266 -4.55 -18.02 15.27
C ASN A 266 -4.62 -16.73 14.43
N ILE A 267 -5.68 -15.92 14.64
CA ILE A 267 -5.82 -14.62 13.97
C ILE A 267 -4.67 -13.67 14.34
N THR A 268 -4.31 -13.61 15.63
CA THR A 268 -3.24 -12.74 16.11
C THR A 268 -1.87 -13.12 15.52
N ASP A 269 -1.58 -14.42 15.46
CA ASP A 269 -0.35 -14.96 14.87
C ASP A 269 -0.26 -14.64 13.37
N VAL A 270 -1.35 -14.88 12.65
CA VAL A 270 -1.39 -14.63 11.20
C VAL A 270 -1.26 -13.13 10.90
N VAL A 271 -1.94 -12.27 11.65
CA VAL A 271 -1.75 -10.81 11.53
C VAL A 271 -0.29 -10.42 11.82
N ALA A 272 0.39 -11.11 12.76
CA ALA A 272 1.82 -10.88 13.01
C ALA A 272 2.68 -11.29 11.82
N ILE A 273 2.44 -12.46 11.21
CA ILE A 273 3.14 -12.91 9.99
C ILE A 273 2.99 -11.87 8.88
N VAL A 274 1.75 -11.45 8.57
CA VAL A 274 1.51 -10.43 7.53
C VAL A 274 2.19 -9.11 7.88
N SER A 275 2.19 -8.71 9.18
CA SER A 275 2.81 -7.45 9.61
C SER A 275 4.32 -7.45 9.39
N THR A 276 4.98 -8.57 9.65
CA THR A 276 6.42 -8.76 9.42
C THR A 276 6.74 -8.67 7.93
N HIS A 277 6.03 -9.41 7.08
CA HIS A 277 6.25 -9.40 5.63
C HIS A 277 6.02 -8.02 5.00
N LEU A 278 5.00 -7.30 5.45
CA LEU A 278 4.69 -5.97 4.91
C LEU A 278 5.50 -4.84 5.56
N GLY A 279 6.25 -5.08 6.63
CA GLY A 279 6.93 -4.02 7.39
C GLY A 279 5.95 -2.96 7.90
N ASN A 280 4.86 -3.40 8.55
CA ASN A 280 3.82 -2.53 9.12
C ASN A 280 3.47 -2.98 10.54
N THR A 281 2.71 -2.16 11.29
CA THR A 281 2.17 -2.61 12.58
C THR A 281 1.02 -3.60 12.38
N LYS A 282 0.81 -4.49 13.36
CA LYS A 282 -0.31 -5.45 13.37
C LYS A 282 -1.66 -4.76 13.13
N LYS A 283 -1.91 -3.63 13.81
CA LYS A 283 -3.14 -2.84 13.66
C LYS A 283 -3.32 -2.36 12.21
N VAL A 284 -2.27 -1.83 11.61
CA VAL A 284 -2.30 -1.35 10.22
C VAL A 284 -2.53 -2.51 9.24
N CYS A 285 -1.88 -3.66 9.44
CA CYS A 285 -2.09 -4.82 8.57
C CYS A 285 -3.51 -5.35 8.65
N ARG A 286 -4.02 -5.58 9.87
CA ARG A 286 -5.39 -6.06 10.06
C ARG A 286 -6.43 -5.12 9.45
N THR A 287 -6.23 -3.81 9.57
CA THR A 287 -7.21 -2.82 9.12
C THR A 287 -7.12 -2.54 7.62
N TYR A 288 -5.90 -2.51 7.04
CA TYR A 288 -5.71 -1.95 5.69
C TYR A 288 -5.16 -2.93 4.66
N TYR A 289 -4.66 -4.11 5.05
CA TYR A 289 -3.98 -5.02 4.12
C TYR A 289 -4.52 -6.46 4.13
N ILE A 290 -5.39 -6.80 5.08
CA ILE A 290 -6.09 -8.08 5.10
C ILE A 290 -7.56 -7.81 4.79
N HIS A 291 -8.11 -8.46 3.75
CA HIS A 291 -9.51 -8.32 3.41
C HIS A 291 -10.39 -8.81 4.58
N PRO A 292 -11.43 -8.05 4.98
CA PRO A 292 -12.27 -8.41 6.13
C PRO A 292 -12.88 -9.81 6.04
N THR A 293 -13.29 -10.22 4.84
CA THR A 293 -13.84 -11.54 4.57
C THR A 293 -12.90 -12.66 5.00
N ILE A 294 -11.58 -12.51 4.88
CA ILE A 294 -10.61 -13.56 5.27
C ILE A 294 -10.75 -13.88 6.76
N ILE A 295 -10.76 -12.87 7.61
CA ILE A 295 -10.88 -13.07 9.06
C ILE A 295 -12.28 -13.55 9.41
N LYS A 296 -13.31 -12.90 8.87
CA LYS A 296 -14.71 -13.25 9.12
C LYS A 296 -15.01 -14.70 8.74
N SER A 297 -14.61 -15.13 7.55
CA SER A 297 -14.84 -16.52 7.10
C SER A 297 -14.07 -17.56 7.94
N TYR A 298 -12.93 -17.18 8.51
CA TYR A 298 -12.23 -18.04 9.45
C TYR A 298 -12.96 -18.14 10.79
N GLU A 299 -13.47 -17.03 11.32
CA GLU A 299 -14.31 -16.98 12.52
C GLU A 299 -15.60 -17.82 12.37
N GLU A 300 -16.15 -17.87 11.16
CA GLU A 300 -17.35 -18.61 10.80
C GLU A 300 -17.08 -20.08 10.37
N ASN A 301 -15.83 -20.56 10.44
CA ASN A 301 -15.39 -21.88 9.98
C ASN A 301 -15.65 -22.17 8.48
N ILE A 302 -15.77 -21.12 7.65
CA ILE A 302 -16.00 -21.21 6.21
C ILE A 302 -14.66 -21.28 5.45
N LEU A 303 -13.62 -20.59 5.92
CA LEU A 303 -12.35 -20.44 5.20
C LEU A 303 -11.67 -21.78 4.93
N VAL A 304 -11.49 -22.63 5.95
CA VAL A 304 -10.71 -23.87 5.82
C VAL A 304 -11.35 -24.85 4.81
N PRO A 305 -12.65 -25.17 4.87
CA PRO A 305 -13.26 -26.03 3.87
C PRO A 305 -13.31 -25.40 2.47
N HIS A 306 -13.41 -24.06 2.36
CA HIS A 306 -13.36 -23.37 1.09
C HIS A 306 -11.97 -23.49 0.43
N TYR A 307 -10.88 -23.25 1.20
CA TYR A 307 -9.51 -23.41 0.72
C TYR A 307 -9.21 -24.84 0.34
N ALA A 308 -9.62 -25.83 1.13
CA ALA A 308 -9.43 -27.25 0.83
C ALA A 308 -10.02 -27.62 -0.54
N ARG A 309 -11.24 -27.18 -0.84
CA ARG A 309 -11.89 -27.39 -2.15
C ARG A 309 -11.14 -26.66 -3.27
N SER A 310 -10.69 -25.44 -3.03
CA SER A 310 -9.99 -24.64 -4.03
C SER A 310 -8.62 -25.21 -4.37
N TYR A 311 -7.88 -25.72 -3.40
CA TYR A 311 -6.59 -26.40 -3.61
C TYR A 311 -6.73 -27.73 -4.37
N SER A 312 -7.87 -28.43 -4.23
CA SER A 312 -8.14 -29.67 -4.95
C SER A 312 -8.53 -29.44 -6.41
N ARG A 313 -8.99 -28.26 -6.77
CA ARG A 313 -9.27 -27.88 -8.15
C ARG A 313 -7.94 -27.65 -8.87
N LYS A 314 -7.44 -28.65 -9.60
CA LYS A 314 -6.44 -28.39 -10.64
C LYS A 314 -6.98 -27.28 -11.52
N SER A 315 -6.14 -26.28 -11.84
CA SER A 315 -6.47 -25.11 -12.65
C SER A 315 -7.00 -25.53 -14.04
N SER A 316 -8.26 -25.87 -14.11
CA SER A 316 -8.97 -26.33 -15.30
C SER A 316 -9.78 -25.20 -15.95
N GLY A 317 -9.40 -23.96 -15.75
CA GLY A 317 -10.13 -22.84 -16.33
C GLY A 317 -9.36 -21.55 -16.28
N GLY A 318 -8.59 -21.25 -17.31
CA GLY A 318 -8.32 -19.91 -17.85
C GLY A 318 -7.64 -18.83 -16.99
N ILE A 319 -7.69 -18.89 -15.68
CA ILE A 319 -7.11 -17.89 -14.78
C ILE A 319 -5.84 -18.46 -14.15
N SER A 320 -4.67 -17.94 -14.53
CA SER A 320 -3.37 -18.38 -14.00
C SER A 320 -3.06 -17.72 -12.65
N LEU A 321 -3.90 -17.99 -11.64
CA LEU A 321 -3.62 -17.72 -10.23
C LEU A 321 -3.02 -18.95 -9.56
N THR A 322 -2.18 -18.76 -8.54
CA THR A 322 -1.74 -19.88 -7.69
C THR A 322 -2.93 -20.43 -6.89
N SER A 323 -2.79 -21.61 -6.27
CA SER A 323 -3.89 -22.22 -5.51
C SER A 323 -4.37 -21.33 -4.37
N GLU A 324 -3.43 -20.72 -3.62
CA GLU A 324 -3.72 -19.79 -2.53
C GLU A 324 -4.35 -18.48 -3.02
N GLU A 325 -3.92 -17.97 -4.17
CA GLU A 325 -4.52 -16.80 -4.79
C GLU A 325 -5.94 -17.09 -5.27
N TYR A 326 -6.14 -18.21 -5.94
CA TYR A 326 -7.47 -18.63 -6.38
C TYR A 326 -8.43 -18.84 -5.21
N ALA A 327 -7.98 -19.51 -4.14
CA ALA A 327 -8.78 -19.72 -2.94
C ALA A 327 -9.17 -18.39 -2.27
N THR A 328 -8.23 -17.44 -2.22
CA THR A 328 -8.48 -16.09 -1.70
C THR A 328 -9.47 -15.34 -2.58
N TRP A 329 -9.23 -15.31 -3.89
CA TRP A 329 -10.07 -14.62 -4.85
C TRP A 329 -11.51 -15.13 -4.85
N SER A 330 -11.69 -16.45 -4.93
CA SER A 330 -13.02 -17.05 -4.93
C SER A 330 -13.77 -16.83 -3.60
N LEU A 331 -13.07 -16.89 -2.46
CA LEU A 331 -13.68 -16.61 -1.16
C LEU A 331 -14.17 -15.15 -1.06
N ILE A 332 -13.39 -14.20 -1.59
CA ILE A 332 -13.77 -12.78 -1.57
C ILE A 332 -14.91 -12.51 -2.57
N LYS A 333 -14.87 -13.13 -3.75
CA LYS A 333 -15.89 -12.98 -4.79
C LYS A 333 -17.26 -13.51 -4.37
N ASP A 334 -17.28 -14.59 -3.60
CA ASP A 334 -18.49 -15.27 -3.16
C ASP A 334 -19.08 -14.69 -1.85
N SER A 335 -18.48 -13.61 -1.26
CA SER A 335 -18.81 -13.06 0.07
C SER A 335 -19.84 -11.88 0.07
#